data_c71e70d0793f6cb2d153b4bb15cc17a8
#
_entry.id   c71e70d0793f6cb2d153b4bb15cc17a8
#
_cell.length_a   1.000
_cell.length_b   1.000
_cell.length_c   1.000
_cell.angle_alpha   90.00
_cell.angle_beta   90.00
_cell.angle_gamma   90.00
#
_symmetry.space_group_name_H-M   'P 1'
#
loop_
_entity.id
_entity.type
_entity.pdbx_description
1 polymer ?
#
loop_
_entity_poly.entity_id
_entity_poly.type
_entity_poly.pdbx_seq_one_letter_code
_entity_poly.pdbx_strand_id
1 'polypeptide(L)'
;MIQVSGDCVEVSGPMTMAGAAILLAEGEAAIAENALAFDLAAVTDMDSSCLAVIFGWMRAARDAGKVVRLLNPPRNLLSLAEVYGVTDLLPQH
;
A
#
# COMPACT_ATOMS: atom_id res chain seq x y z
N MET A 1 8.16 1.47 -7.28
CA MET A 1 8.46 0.16 -7.87
C MET A 1 8.00 -0.94 -6.93
N ILE A 2 7.45 -1.99 -7.46
CA ILE A 2 7.09 -3.13 -6.63
C ILE A 2 7.77 -4.42 -7.13
N GLN A 3 8.04 -5.30 -6.18
CA GLN A 3 8.66 -6.58 -6.45
C GLN A 3 7.93 -7.65 -5.67
N VAL A 4 7.45 -8.68 -6.37
CA VAL A 4 6.64 -9.74 -5.75
C VAL A 4 7.54 -10.89 -5.34
N SER A 5 7.34 -11.36 -4.11
CA SER A 5 8.05 -12.53 -3.58
C SER A 5 7.03 -13.37 -2.80
N GLY A 6 6.56 -14.45 -3.41
CA GLY A 6 5.51 -15.27 -2.81
C GLY A 6 4.21 -14.47 -2.68
N ASP A 7 3.69 -14.38 -1.46
CA ASP A 7 2.49 -13.61 -1.17
C ASP A 7 2.80 -12.19 -0.64
N CYS A 8 4.07 -11.81 -0.62
CA CYS A 8 4.51 -10.50 -0.15
C CYS A 8 4.98 -9.64 -1.31
N VAL A 9 4.58 -8.37 -1.30
CA VAL A 9 5.00 -7.39 -2.29
C VAL A 9 5.88 -6.37 -1.59
N GLU A 10 7.12 -6.20 -2.06
CA GLU A 10 7.98 -5.14 -1.56
C GLU A 10 7.77 -3.89 -2.40
N VAL A 11 7.41 -2.81 -1.76
CA VAL A 11 7.25 -1.51 -2.40
C VAL A 11 8.50 -0.69 -2.11
N SER A 12 9.14 -0.16 -3.15
CA SER A 12 10.35 0.63 -2.99
C SER A 12 10.24 1.94 -3.76
N GLY A 13 11.05 2.91 -3.33
CA GLY A 13 11.06 4.23 -3.94
C GLY A 13 9.92 5.10 -3.43
N PRO A 14 9.61 6.20 -4.14
CA PRO A 14 8.61 7.14 -3.67
C PRO A 14 7.17 6.63 -3.88
N MET A 15 6.32 6.94 -2.92
CA MET A 15 4.87 6.77 -3.03
C MET A 15 4.25 8.17 -3.05
N THR A 16 4.41 8.85 -4.16
CA THR A 16 3.96 10.22 -4.35
C THR A 16 3.00 10.33 -5.51
N MET A 17 2.40 11.49 -5.68
CA MET A 17 1.40 11.71 -6.73
C MET A 17 1.94 11.34 -8.11
N ALA A 18 3.21 11.60 -8.38
CA ALA A 18 3.79 11.33 -9.69
C ALA A 18 3.73 9.88 -10.11
N GLY A 19 3.84 8.95 -9.14
CA GLY A 19 3.81 7.51 -9.43
C GLY A 19 2.57 6.79 -8.92
N ALA A 20 1.59 7.51 -8.36
CA ALA A 20 0.48 6.89 -7.64
C ALA A 20 -0.35 5.96 -8.52
N ALA A 21 -0.69 6.37 -9.73
CA ALA A 21 -1.52 5.57 -10.61
C ALA A 21 -0.83 4.25 -10.99
N ILE A 22 0.47 4.31 -11.23
CA ILE A 22 1.26 3.12 -11.58
C ILE A 22 1.33 2.17 -10.39
N LEU A 23 1.64 2.70 -9.20
CA LEU A 23 1.69 1.88 -7.99
C LEU A 23 0.35 1.22 -7.69
N LEU A 24 -0.73 1.95 -7.84
CA LEU A 24 -2.07 1.42 -7.62
C LEU A 24 -2.33 0.24 -8.56
N ALA A 25 -2.07 0.42 -9.85
CA ALA A 25 -2.29 -0.63 -10.86
C ALA A 25 -1.41 -1.84 -10.61
N GLU A 26 -0.14 -1.64 -10.28
CA GLU A 26 0.78 -2.73 -10.01
C GLU A 26 0.36 -3.54 -8.77
N GLY A 27 -0.06 -2.85 -7.72
CA GLY A 27 -0.54 -3.52 -6.51
C GLY A 27 -1.83 -4.27 -6.74
N GLU A 28 -2.75 -3.70 -7.51
CA GLU A 28 -4.00 -4.37 -7.86
C GLU A 28 -3.73 -5.67 -8.64
N ALA A 29 -2.79 -5.63 -9.59
CA ALA A 29 -2.42 -6.82 -10.34
C ALA A 29 -1.80 -7.88 -9.43
N ALA A 30 -0.97 -7.47 -8.48
CA ALA A 30 -0.37 -8.40 -7.52
C ALA A 30 -1.43 -9.05 -6.64
N ILE A 31 -2.42 -8.29 -6.19
CA ILE A 31 -3.52 -8.81 -5.37
C ILE A 31 -4.35 -9.83 -6.17
N ALA A 32 -4.59 -9.55 -7.45
CA ALA A 32 -5.34 -10.45 -8.32
C ALA A 32 -4.64 -11.80 -8.47
N GLU A 33 -3.31 -11.82 -8.29
CA GLU A 33 -2.56 -13.07 -8.32
C GLU A 33 -2.54 -13.74 -6.94
N ASN A 34 -1.68 -13.29 -6.03
CA ASN A 34 -1.54 -13.95 -4.75
C ASN A 34 -1.10 -13.06 -3.61
N ALA A 35 -0.94 -11.77 -3.84
CA ALA A 35 -0.39 -10.88 -2.81
C ALA A 35 -1.34 -10.75 -1.63
N LEU A 36 -0.79 -10.91 -0.42
CA LEU A 36 -1.52 -10.78 0.84
C LEU A 36 -0.87 -9.76 1.78
N ALA A 37 0.32 -9.29 1.46
CA ALA A 37 1.03 -8.32 2.28
C ALA A 37 1.84 -7.37 1.42
N PHE A 38 1.91 -6.11 1.84
CA PHE A 38 2.75 -5.09 1.21
C PHE A 38 3.76 -4.60 2.23
N ASP A 39 5.04 -4.80 1.92
CA ASP A 39 6.13 -4.35 2.78
C ASP A 39 6.58 -2.97 2.32
N LEU A 40 6.48 -1.99 3.20
CA LEU A 40 6.77 -0.59 2.89
C LEU A 40 8.12 -0.13 3.44
N ALA A 41 8.95 -1.06 3.92
CA ALA A 41 10.24 -0.69 4.53
C ALA A 41 11.16 0.06 3.57
N ALA A 42 11.06 -0.22 2.26
CA ALA A 42 11.93 0.39 1.25
C ALA A 42 11.33 1.64 0.59
N VAL A 43 10.21 2.12 1.07
CA VAL A 43 9.61 3.35 0.58
C VAL A 43 10.46 4.53 1.08
N THR A 44 10.85 5.42 0.15
CA THR A 44 11.79 6.50 0.44
C THR A 44 11.12 7.83 0.70
N ASP A 45 9.95 8.05 0.13
CA ASP A 45 9.25 9.33 0.21
C ASP A 45 7.77 9.10 -0.01
N MET A 46 6.93 9.96 0.54
CA MET A 46 5.49 9.83 0.33
C MET A 46 4.79 11.17 0.59
N ASP A 47 3.66 11.34 -0.08
CA ASP A 47 2.73 12.44 0.17
C ASP A 47 1.34 11.85 0.42
N SER A 48 0.31 12.68 0.46
CA SER A 48 -1.05 12.21 0.76
C SER A 48 -1.58 11.22 -0.28
N SER A 49 -0.98 11.17 -1.48
CA SER A 49 -1.37 10.19 -2.49
C SER A 49 -1.16 8.75 -2.03
N CYS A 50 -0.22 8.52 -1.10
CA CYS A 50 0.03 7.17 -0.58
C CYS A 50 -1.23 6.60 0.08
N LEU A 51 -2.04 7.42 0.72
CA LEU A 51 -3.28 6.95 1.34
C LEU A 51 -4.28 6.48 0.29
N ALA A 52 -4.40 7.21 -0.81
CA ALA A 52 -5.28 6.83 -1.91
C ALA A 52 -4.85 5.50 -2.52
N VAL A 53 -3.55 5.30 -2.70
CA VAL A 53 -3.00 4.05 -3.22
C VAL A 53 -3.31 2.89 -2.27
N ILE A 54 -3.03 3.05 -0.99
CA ILE A 54 -3.25 2.00 0.01
C ILE A 54 -4.74 1.65 0.10
N PHE A 55 -5.62 2.65 0.14
CA PHE A 55 -7.05 2.38 0.19
C PHE A 55 -7.56 1.74 -1.09
N GLY A 56 -6.96 2.07 -2.24
CA GLY A 56 -7.25 1.39 -3.50
C GLY A 56 -6.87 -0.08 -3.46
N TRP A 57 -5.70 -0.38 -2.90
CA TRP A 57 -5.27 -1.78 -2.71
C TRP A 57 -6.22 -2.54 -1.76
N MET A 58 -6.63 -1.91 -0.67
CA MET A 58 -7.57 -2.51 0.26
C MET A 58 -8.91 -2.83 -0.42
N ARG A 59 -9.37 -1.92 -1.25
CA ARG A 59 -10.62 -2.10 -1.98
C ARG A 59 -10.52 -3.26 -2.98
N ALA A 60 -9.39 -3.33 -3.70
CA ALA A 60 -9.14 -4.43 -4.63
C ALA A 60 -9.07 -5.77 -3.91
N ALA A 61 -8.45 -5.81 -2.74
CA ALA A 61 -8.37 -7.02 -1.94
C ALA A 61 -9.75 -7.45 -1.48
N ARG A 62 -10.55 -6.52 -1.00
CA ARG A 62 -11.91 -6.82 -0.55
C ARG A 62 -12.74 -7.39 -1.70
N ASP A 63 -12.62 -6.80 -2.89
CA ASP A 63 -13.38 -7.25 -4.06
C ASP A 63 -12.93 -8.65 -4.49
N ALA A 64 -11.70 -9.02 -4.21
CA ALA A 64 -11.16 -10.35 -4.48
C ALA A 64 -11.39 -11.34 -3.33
N GLY A 65 -12.08 -10.93 -2.28
CA GLY A 65 -12.33 -11.78 -1.11
C GLY A 65 -11.09 -12.01 -0.27
N LYS A 66 -10.13 -11.08 -0.28
CA LYS A 66 -8.86 -11.20 0.43
C LYS A 66 -8.70 -10.08 1.46
N VAL A 67 -7.78 -10.29 2.40
CA VAL A 67 -7.36 -9.27 3.35
C VAL A 67 -5.87 -9.06 3.15
N VAL A 68 -5.45 -7.83 2.87
CA VAL A 68 -4.04 -7.49 2.75
C VAL A 68 -3.55 -6.84 4.04
N ARG A 69 -2.26 -7.04 4.33
CA ARG A 69 -1.60 -6.44 5.48
C ARG A 69 -0.51 -5.49 5.02
N LEU A 70 -0.24 -4.48 5.84
CA LEU A 70 0.91 -3.60 5.64
C LEU A 70 2.00 -4.02 6.61
N LEU A 71 3.20 -4.24 6.08
CA LEU A 71 4.38 -4.57 6.88
C LEU A 71 5.30 -3.36 6.89
N ASN A 72 5.88 -3.08 8.06
CA ASN A 72 6.85 -1.99 8.24
C ASN A 72 6.34 -0.65 7.72
N PRO A 73 5.14 -0.21 8.14
CA PRO A 73 4.63 1.08 7.68
C PRO A 73 5.55 2.21 8.13
N PRO A 74 5.98 3.11 7.21
CA PRO A 74 6.84 4.23 7.59
C PRO A 74 6.11 5.18 8.55
N ARG A 75 6.90 5.87 9.36
CA ARG A 75 6.34 6.85 10.28
C ARG A 75 5.57 7.93 9.54
N ASN A 76 6.04 8.36 8.37
CA ASN A 76 5.35 9.38 7.57
C ASN A 76 3.95 8.94 7.17
N LEU A 77 3.77 7.67 6.86
CA LEU A 77 2.45 7.13 6.54
C LEU A 77 1.52 7.25 7.75
N LEU A 78 2.00 6.86 8.91
CA LEU A 78 1.20 6.92 10.13
C LEU A 78 0.85 8.36 10.50
N SER A 79 1.78 9.29 10.32
CA SER A 79 1.55 10.70 10.55
C SER A 79 0.50 11.28 9.62
N LEU A 80 0.58 10.93 8.33
CA LEU A 80 -0.41 11.38 7.35
C LEU A 80 -1.80 10.83 7.67
N ALA A 81 -1.87 9.55 8.02
CA ALA A 81 -3.14 8.93 8.38
C ALA A 81 -3.78 9.62 9.59
N GLU A 82 -2.96 10.01 10.56
CA GLU A 82 -3.43 10.72 11.76
C GLU A 82 -3.95 12.10 11.40
N VAL A 83 -3.22 12.85 10.57
CA VAL A 83 -3.64 14.18 10.13
C VAL A 83 -4.97 14.14 9.40
N TYR A 84 -5.17 13.13 8.56
CA TYR A 84 -6.41 12.98 7.80
C TYR A 84 -7.50 12.23 8.54
N GLY A 85 -7.24 11.78 9.78
CA GLY A 85 -8.23 11.11 10.61
C GLY A 85 -8.61 9.72 10.10
N VAL A 86 -7.71 9.04 9.41
CA VAL A 86 -8.00 7.75 8.79
C VAL A 86 -7.15 6.61 9.35
N THR A 87 -6.50 6.81 10.48
CA THR A 87 -5.63 5.80 11.09
C THR A 87 -6.35 4.46 11.27
N ASP A 88 -7.60 4.50 11.70
CA ASP A 88 -8.39 3.30 11.95
C ASP A 88 -8.77 2.55 10.68
N LEU A 89 -8.63 3.20 9.51
CA LEU A 89 -8.97 2.60 8.24
C LEU A 89 -7.80 1.87 7.60
N LEU A 90 -6.59 2.05 8.12
CA LEU A 90 -5.41 1.36 7.59
C LEU A 90 -5.44 -0.12 7.96
N PRO A 91 -4.89 -1.00 7.08
CA PRO A 91 -4.82 -2.42 7.41
C PRO A 91 -3.93 -2.64 8.63
N GLN A 92 -4.40 -3.45 9.56
CA GLN A 92 -3.61 -3.84 10.73
C GLN A 92 -2.76 -5.06 10.38
N HIS A 93 -1.60 -5.14 10.99
CA HIS A 93 -0.69 -6.26 10.77
C HIS A 93 -0.50 -7.11 12.01
#